data_c33839ad41d43267601c4650b44ddb47
#
_entry.id   c33839ad41d43267601c4650b44ddb47
#
_cell.length_a   1.000
_cell.length_b   1.000
_cell.length_c   1.000
_cell.angle_alpha   90.00
_cell.angle_beta   90.00
_cell.angle_gamma   90.00
#
_symmetry.space_group_name_H-M   'P 1'
#
loop_
_entity.id
_entity.type
_entity.pdbx_description
1 polymer ?
#
loop_
_entity_poly.entity_id
_entity_poly.type
_entity_poly.pdbx_seq_one_letter_code
_entity_poly.pdbx_strand_id
1 'polypeptide(L)'
;MKALLATLGFSLGGAAAAALFGHAEQPARVAGRPSVNASPLPGRIAIGPAELKQAYAADLIDRPITTVLDVRSPMAYGDFRWDGKGVPAGPTWVRVDLRAQLISVFRSGQEIGTAVILYGADGVPTPTGKFPILAKLKDHRSTTYDGAPMPYTLRLTADGVSIHGSNVRWGFATHGCVGVPTAFAAKLFDAVKNGDEVLIVNGPRPRNPAS
;
A
#
# COMPACT_ATOMS: atom_id res chain seq x y z
N MET A 1 -83.06 -14.13 -9.63
CA MET A 1 -84.25 -13.43 -8.99
C MET A 1 -83.75 -12.40 -8.01
N LYS A 2 -84.13 -11.13 -8.27
CA LYS A 2 -84.30 -9.97 -7.33
C LYS A 2 -83.03 -9.53 -6.58
N ALA A 3 -82.35 -8.45 -6.89
CA ALA A 3 -82.75 -7.01 -6.87
C ALA A 3 -82.98 -6.50 -5.46
N LEU A 4 -82.23 -5.52 -5.00
CA LEU A 4 -82.64 -4.14 -4.63
C LEU A 4 -81.45 -3.41 -4.00
N LEU A 5 -80.96 -2.42 -4.58
CA LEU A 5 -80.97 -0.97 -4.41
C LEU A 5 -81.04 -0.37 -3.01
N ALA A 6 -80.14 0.54 -2.78
CA ALA A 6 -80.23 1.89 -2.23
C ALA A 6 -79.31 2.06 -1.02
N THR A 7 -78.67 3.17 -0.67
CA THR A 7 -78.58 4.56 -1.17
C THR A 7 -77.42 5.24 -0.44
N LEU A 8 -76.75 6.16 -1.09
CA LEU A 8 -76.04 7.36 -0.64
C LEU A 8 -75.69 7.59 0.85
N GLY A 9 -74.45 7.85 1.09
CA GLY A 9 -73.91 8.61 2.22
C GLY A 9 -72.53 9.22 1.89
N PHE A 10 -72.54 10.49 1.49
CA PHE A 10 -71.37 11.33 1.33
C PHE A 10 -70.83 11.66 2.73
N SER A 11 -69.53 11.40 2.99
CA SER A 11 -68.80 12.13 4.04
C SER A 11 -67.36 12.34 3.54
N LEU A 12 -67.01 13.60 3.37
CA LEU A 12 -65.64 14.06 3.18
C LEU A 12 -64.81 13.71 4.44
N GLY A 13 -63.77 12.91 4.27
CA GLY A 13 -62.74 12.71 5.28
C GLY A 13 -61.39 12.76 4.56
N GLY A 14 -60.63 13.83 4.77
CA GLY A 14 -59.32 14.02 4.18
C GLY A 14 -58.33 12.96 4.66
N ALA A 15 -57.82 12.16 3.74
CA ALA A 15 -56.70 11.28 4.00
C ALA A 15 -55.42 12.04 3.65
N ALA A 16 -54.65 12.42 4.66
CA ALA A 16 -53.29 12.88 4.50
C ALA A 16 -52.44 11.73 3.98
N ALA A 17 -52.03 11.81 2.75
CA ALA A 17 -51.03 10.90 2.18
C ALA A 17 -49.66 11.22 2.80
N ALA A 18 -49.22 10.41 3.76
CA ALA A 18 -47.87 10.42 4.23
C ALA A 18 -46.96 9.92 3.07
N ALA A 19 -46.32 10.86 2.39
CA ALA A 19 -45.25 10.53 1.44
C ALA A 19 -44.07 9.93 2.20
N LEU A 20 -43.89 8.62 2.12
CA LEU A 20 -42.67 7.94 2.49
C LEU A 20 -41.59 8.39 1.53
N PHE A 21 -40.85 9.43 1.89
CA PHE A 21 -39.59 9.76 1.22
C PHE A 21 -38.61 8.64 1.54
N GLY A 22 -38.50 7.69 0.66
CA GLY A 22 -37.36 6.77 0.62
C GLY A 22 -36.12 7.59 0.53
N HIS A 23 -35.28 7.50 1.56
CA HIS A 23 -33.89 7.99 1.49
C HIS A 23 -33.20 7.13 0.44
N ALA A 24 -33.09 7.67 -0.77
CA ALA A 24 -32.17 7.12 -1.76
C ALA A 24 -30.77 7.29 -1.17
N GLU A 25 -30.16 6.20 -0.73
CA GLU A 25 -28.74 6.17 -0.42
C GLU A 25 -27.98 6.67 -1.66
N GLN A 26 -27.42 7.87 -1.54
CA GLN A 26 -26.50 8.36 -2.55
C GLN A 26 -25.33 7.37 -2.61
N PRO A 27 -24.98 6.82 -3.80
CA PRO A 27 -23.82 6.00 -3.92
C PRO A 27 -22.63 6.80 -3.42
N ALA A 28 -21.85 6.20 -2.52
CA ALA A 28 -20.62 6.78 -1.98
C ALA A 28 -19.82 7.36 -3.15
N ARG A 29 -19.50 8.66 -3.08
CA ARG A 29 -18.64 9.32 -4.05
C ARG A 29 -17.36 8.51 -4.14
N VAL A 30 -17.17 7.82 -5.25
CA VAL A 30 -15.91 7.21 -5.62
C VAL A 30 -14.87 8.31 -5.52
N ALA A 31 -13.92 8.14 -4.62
CA ALA A 31 -12.83 9.08 -4.42
C ALA A 31 -12.25 9.42 -5.80
N GLY A 32 -12.29 10.71 -6.17
CA GLY A 32 -11.96 11.16 -7.51
C GLY A 32 -10.62 10.59 -7.96
N ARG A 33 -10.54 10.16 -9.22
CA ARG A 33 -9.28 9.81 -9.86
C ARG A 33 -8.30 10.94 -9.58
N PRO A 34 -7.07 10.64 -9.11
CA PRO A 34 -6.07 11.68 -8.88
C PRO A 34 -5.90 12.46 -10.18
N SER A 35 -6.05 13.79 -10.11
CA SER A 35 -5.85 14.67 -11.27
C SER A 35 -4.40 14.56 -11.70
N VAL A 36 -4.15 14.02 -12.89
CA VAL A 36 -2.82 13.88 -13.50
C VAL A 36 -2.12 15.21 -13.81
N ASN A 37 -2.79 16.34 -13.59
CA ASN A 37 -2.31 17.69 -13.93
C ASN A 37 -1.90 18.52 -12.69
N ALA A 38 -1.94 17.99 -11.48
CA ALA A 38 -1.44 18.69 -10.31
C ALA A 38 0.10 18.65 -10.30
N SER A 39 0.76 19.79 -10.14
CA SER A 39 2.20 19.82 -9.90
C SER A 39 2.54 18.94 -8.68
N PRO A 40 3.63 18.16 -8.74
CA PRO A 40 4.02 17.31 -7.63
C PRO A 40 4.31 18.16 -6.39
N LEU A 41 4.04 17.61 -5.20
CA LEU A 41 4.45 18.22 -3.94
C LEU A 41 5.97 18.45 -3.93
N PRO A 42 6.49 19.46 -3.24
CA PRO A 42 7.94 19.68 -3.11
C PRO A 42 8.67 18.40 -2.66
N GLY A 43 9.85 18.15 -3.20
CA GLY A 43 10.66 16.97 -2.89
C GLY A 43 10.16 15.66 -3.53
N ARG A 44 9.33 15.75 -4.59
CA ARG A 44 8.81 14.61 -5.35
C ARG A 44 9.00 14.78 -6.85
N ILE A 45 9.14 13.68 -7.53
CA ILE A 45 9.21 13.59 -8.98
C ILE A 45 7.92 12.97 -9.49
N ALA A 46 7.25 13.61 -10.45
CA ALA A 46 6.10 13.04 -11.14
C ALA A 46 6.55 11.89 -12.04
N ILE A 47 5.76 10.81 -12.05
CA ILE A 47 5.97 9.69 -12.98
C ILE A 47 5.11 9.92 -14.21
N GLY A 48 5.75 9.99 -15.36
CA GLY A 48 5.07 10.21 -16.64
C GLY A 48 4.38 8.96 -17.19
N PRO A 49 3.51 9.13 -18.20
CA PRO A 49 2.79 8.00 -18.81
C PRO A 49 3.71 6.96 -19.45
N ALA A 50 4.87 7.38 -19.98
CA ALA A 50 5.84 6.49 -20.60
C ALA A 50 6.51 5.58 -19.57
N GLU A 51 6.95 6.14 -18.45
CA GLU A 51 7.55 5.41 -17.34
C GLU A 51 6.54 4.44 -16.71
N LEU A 52 5.29 4.87 -16.53
CA LEU A 52 4.22 3.99 -16.05
C LEU A 52 4.01 2.82 -16.98
N LYS A 53 3.90 3.06 -18.30
CA LYS A 53 3.74 2.01 -19.29
C LYS A 53 4.90 1.00 -19.26
N GLN A 54 6.13 1.47 -19.13
CA GLN A 54 7.31 0.61 -19.00
C GLN A 54 7.27 -0.21 -17.71
N ALA A 55 6.90 0.41 -16.58
CA ALA A 55 6.81 -0.28 -15.30
C ALA A 55 5.74 -1.38 -15.30
N TYR A 56 4.58 -1.15 -15.92
CA TYR A 56 3.55 -2.19 -16.11
C TYR A 56 4.03 -3.31 -17.04
N ALA A 57 4.64 -2.97 -18.17
CA ALA A 57 5.12 -3.97 -19.14
C ALA A 57 6.25 -4.86 -18.58
N ALA A 58 6.94 -4.39 -17.55
CA ALA A 58 8.00 -5.12 -16.87
C ALA A 58 7.53 -5.76 -15.53
N ASP A 59 6.22 -5.79 -15.27
CA ASP A 59 5.60 -6.32 -14.03
C ASP A 59 6.21 -5.73 -12.73
N LEU A 60 6.70 -4.48 -12.80
CA LEU A 60 7.29 -3.78 -11.66
C LEU A 60 6.24 -3.15 -10.76
N ILE A 61 5.08 -2.86 -11.30
CA ILE A 61 3.91 -2.33 -10.60
C ILE A 61 2.65 -2.95 -11.20
N ASP A 62 1.60 -3.05 -10.37
CA ASP A 62 0.28 -3.56 -10.75
C ASP A 62 -0.83 -2.51 -10.63
N ARG A 63 -0.45 -1.33 -10.20
CA ARG A 63 -1.35 -0.18 -9.98
C ARG A 63 -0.65 1.14 -10.26
N PRO A 64 -1.41 2.21 -10.58
CA PRO A 64 -0.81 3.49 -10.92
C PRO A 64 -0.09 4.13 -9.72
N ILE A 65 1.09 4.66 -9.99
CA ILE A 65 1.81 5.58 -9.12
C ILE A 65 1.86 6.96 -9.80
N THR A 66 1.86 8.02 -9.03
CA THR A 66 1.85 9.39 -9.56
C THR A 66 3.14 10.13 -9.29
N THR A 67 3.73 9.91 -8.11
CA THR A 67 5.00 10.54 -7.72
C THR A 67 5.87 9.59 -6.92
N VAL A 68 7.18 9.80 -7.02
CA VAL A 68 8.21 9.21 -6.15
C VAL A 68 8.96 10.30 -5.39
N LEU A 69 9.60 9.94 -4.29
CA LEU A 69 10.47 10.85 -3.55
C LEU A 69 11.70 11.24 -4.39
N ASP A 70 12.07 12.53 -4.39
CA ASP A 70 13.27 13.02 -5.09
C ASP A 70 14.53 12.67 -4.28
N VAL A 71 15.07 11.49 -4.56
CA VAL A 71 16.32 11.00 -3.96
C VAL A 71 17.47 11.29 -4.91
N ARG A 72 18.18 12.40 -4.69
CA ARG A 72 19.20 12.93 -5.61
C ARG A 72 20.55 12.23 -5.51
N SER A 73 20.77 11.44 -4.48
CA SER A 73 22.03 10.72 -4.25
C SER A 73 21.76 9.23 -4.08
N PRO A 74 22.66 8.35 -4.51
CA PRO A 74 22.56 6.94 -4.20
C PRO A 74 22.40 6.73 -2.69
N MET A 75 21.48 5.85 -2.32
CA MET A 75 21.25 5.48 -0.93
C MET A 75 22.21 4.37 -0.53
N ALA A 76 22.86 4.52 0.61
CA ALA A 76 23.71 3.50 1.22
C ALA A 76 22.90 2.56 2.13
N TYR A 77 23.51 1.44 2.53
CA TYR A 77 22.92 0.54 3.53
C TYR A 77 22.65 1.29 4.84
N GLY A 78 21.42 1.19 5.32
CA GLY A 78 20.94 1.93 6.49
C GLY A 78 20.22 3.24 6.16
N ASP A 79 20.35 3.73 4.93
CA ASP A 79 19.67 4.94 4.50
C ASP A 79 18.18 4.71 4.24
N PHE A 80 17.41 5.72 4.55
CA PHE A 80 16.00 5.82 4.16
C PHE A 80 15.57 7.27 3.99
N ARG A 81 14.46 7.47 3.28
CA ARG A 81 13.72 8.73 3.19
C ARG A 81 12.28 8.48 3.57
N TRP A 82 11.68 9.46 4.26
CA TRP A 82 10.27 9.40 4.64
C TRP A 82 9.67 10.80 4.63
N ASP A 83 8.72 11.02 3.73
CA ASP A 83 7.94 12.24 3.64
C ASP A 83 6.51 11.94 3.19
N GLY A 84 5.60 11.92 4.15
CA GLY A 84 4.16 11.80 3.91
C GLY A 84 3.40 13.12 4.01
N LYS A 85 4.12 14.25 4.17
CA LYS A 85 3.49 15.56 4.34
C LYS A 85 2.74 15.97 3.08
N GLY A 86 1.49 16.40 3.26
CA GLY A 86 0.63 16.82 2.15
C GLY A 86 0.07 15.70 1.28
N VAL A 87 0.50 14.44 1.46
CA VAL A 87 -0.07 13.31 0.74
C VAL A 87 -1.43 12.96 1.33
N PRO A 88 -2.52 12.95 0.54
CA PRO A 88 -3.86 12.64 1.02
C PRO A 88 -3.94 11.28 1.70
N ALA A 89 -4.86 11.14 2.66
CA ALA A 89 -5.24 9.84 3.17
C ALA A 89 -5.84 8.98 2.05
N GLY A 90 -5.61 7.67 2.11
CA GLY A 90 -6.12 6.74 1.11
C GLY A 90 -5.43 5.39 1.15
N PRO A 91 -5.67 4.55 0.13
CA PRO A 91 -5.06 3.23 0.05
C PRO A 91 -3.55 3.29 0.18
N THR A 92 -3.01 2.44 1.05
CA THR A 92 -1.57 2.29 1.26
C THR A 92 -1.12 0.92 0.78
N TRP A 93 0.03 0.84 0.16
CA TRP A 93 0.64 -0.40 -0.27
C TRP A 93 2.16 -0.28 -0.30
N VAL A 94 2.84 -1.40 -0.35
CA VAL A 94 4.30 -1.48 -0.29
C VAL A 94 4.82 -2.18 -1.53
N ARG A 95 5.92 -1.68 -2.11
CA ARG A 95 6.67 -2.34 -3.16
C ARG A 95 8.08 -2.66 -2.66
N VAL A 96 8.49 -3.90 -2.84
CA VAL A 96 9.87 -4.35 -2.59
C VAL A 96 10.48 -4.76 -3.91
N ASP A 97 11.61 -4.18 -4.28
CA ASP A 97 12.41 -4.58 -5.43
C ASP A 97 13.71 -5.22 -4.94
N LEU A 98 13.79 -6.54 -5.06
CA LEU A 98 14.93 -7.30 -4.55
C LEU A 98 16.21 -6.97 -5.31
N ARG A 99 16.12 -6.74 -6.63
CA ARG A 99 17.28 -6.43 -7.46
C ARG A 99 17.79 -5.01 -7.25
N ALA A 100 16.86 -4.05 -7.11
CA ALA A 100 17.24 -2.68 -6.77
C ALA A 100 17.65 -2.53 -5.30
N GLN A 101 17.35 -3.54 -4.47
CA GLN A 101 17.52 -3.53 -3.01
C GLN A 101 16.77 -2.37 -2.33
N LEU A 102 15.58 -2.06 -2.81
CA LEU A 102 14.76 -0.95 -2.32
C LEU A 102 13.36 -1.41 -1.92
N ILE A 103 12.87 -0.78 -0.88
CA ILE A 103 11.46 -0.80 -0.50
C ILE A 103 10.86 0.60 -0.71
N SER A 104 9.63 0.66 -1.24
CA SER A 104 8.86 1.89 -1.42
C SER A 104 7.49 1.73 -0.78
N VAL A 105 7.03 2.75 -0.08
CA VAL A 105 5.71 2.82 0.54
C VAL A 105 4.90 3.88 -0.18
N PHE A 106 3.74 3.50 -0.70
CA PHE A 106 2.85 4.39 -1.43
C PHE A 106 1.55 4.61 -0.65
N ARG A 107 1.06 5.84 -0.67
CA ARG A 107 -0.27 6.21 -0.21
C ARG A 107 -0.96 7.06 -1.26
N SER A 108 -2.19 6.70 -1.64
CA SER A 108 -2.92 7.37 -2.72
C SER A 108 -2.10 7.54 -4.02
N GLY A 109 -1.27 6.53 -4.36
CA GLY A 109 -0.40 6.54 -5.55
C GLY A 109 0.87 7.37 -5.44
N GLN A 110 1.12 8.02 -4.30
CA GLN A 110 2.33 8.81 -4.06
C GLN A 110 3.28 8.09 -3.09
N GLU A 111 4.56 8.03 -3.40
CA GLU A 111 5.55 7.43 -2.50
C GLU A 111 5.72 8.31 -1.26
N ILE A 112 5.57 7.72 -0.08
CA ILE A 112 5.75 8.39 1.21
C ILE A 112 6.99 7.92 1.97
N GLY A 113 7.62 6.84 1.52
CA GLY A 113 8.82 6.31 2.15
C GLY A 113 9.59 5.39 1.23
N THR A 114 10.92 5.41 1.30
CA THR A 114 11.82 4.48 0.63
C THR A 114 13.05 4.21 1.48
N ALA A 115 13.59 2.99 1.39
CA ALA A 115 14.77 2.55 2.14
C ALA A 115 15.56 1.49 1.38
N VAL A 116 16.87 1.39 1.69
CA VAL A 116 17.68 0.24 1.30
C VAL A 116 17.33 -0.95 2.19
N ILE A 117 17.26 -2.15 1.61
CA ILE A 117 16.84 -3.37 2.28
C ILE A 117 17.95 -4.42 2.35
N LEU A 118 17.79 -5.35 3.31
CA LEU A 118 18.34 -6.70 3.25
C LEU A 118 17.22 -7.66 2.80
N TYR A 119 17.59 -8.73 2.11
CA TYR A 119 16.68 -9.79 1.70
C TYR A 119 17.35 -11.16 1.82
N GLY A 120 16.63 -12.22 1.48
CA GLY A 120 17.09 -13.59 1.66
C GLY A 120 18.37 -13.91 0.91
N ALA A 121 19.30 -14.58 1.59
CA ALA A 121 20.55 -15.06 1.02
C ALA A 121 20.29 -16.19 0.00
N ASP A 122 21.36 -16.52 -0.77
CA ASP A 122 21.36 -17.70 -1.61
C ASP A 122 20.99 -18.96 -0.78
N GLY A 123 20.06 -19.75 -1.30
CA GLY A 123 19.52 -20.93 -0.59
C GLY A 123 18.29 -20.66 0.28
N VAL A 124 18.02 -19.41 0.68
CA VAL A 124 16.81 -19.00 1.42
C VAL A 124 16.23 -17.70 0.85
N PRO A 125 15.81 -17.69 -0.43
CA PRO A 125 15.43 -16.48 -1.13
C PRO A 125 14.14 -15.87 -0.55
N THR A 126 14.03 -14.55 -0.63
CA THR A 126 12.75 -13.85 -0.41
C THR A 126 11.80 -14.18 -1.57
N PRO A 127 10.57 -14.65 -1.30
CA PRO A 127 9.60 -14.97 -2.35
C PRO A 127 9.13 -13.70 -3.06
N THR A 128 8.89 -13.83 -4.37
CA THR A 128 8.26 -12.76 -5.18
C THR A 128 6.76 -12.99 -5.30
N GLY A 129 5.99 -11.93 -5.53
CA GLY A 129 4.54 -11.98 -5.66
C GLY A 129 3.83 -10.92 -4.86
N LYS A 130 2.52 -11.13 -4.65
CA LYS A 130 1.63 -10.26 -3.89
C LYS A 130 1.28 -10.92 -2.56
N PHE A 131 1.50 -10.20 -1.49
CA PHE A 131 1.29 -10.69 -0.13
C PHE A 131 0.47 -9.68 0.67
N PRO A 132 -0.66 -10.07 1.26
CA PRO A 132 -1.32 -9.22 2.24
C PRO A 132 -0.51 -9.19 3.54
N ILE A 133 -0.56 -8.08 4.26
CA ILE A 133 -0.05 -8.01 5.63
C ILE A 133 -1.01 -8.82 6.51
N LEU A 134 -0.56 -9.99 6.99
CA LEU A 134 -1.37 -10.91 7.79
C LEU A 134 -1.43 -10.48 9.25
N ALA A 135 -0.32 -9.95 9.79
CA ALA A 135 -0.23 -9.49 11.16
C ALA A 135 0.83 -8.40 11.31
N LYS A 136 0.63 -7.56 12.33
CA LYS A 136 1.54 -6.50 12.75
C LYS A 136 1.98 -6.79 14.19
N LEU A 137 3.27 -6.97 14.43
CA LEU A 137 3.85 -7.34 15.72
C LEU A 137 4.98 -6.36 16.07
N LYS A 138 4.75 -5.50 17.07
CA LYS A 138 5.69 -4.43 17.41
C LYS A 138 7.01 -4.95 17.98
N ASP A 139 6.93 -5.88 18.91
CA ASP A 139 8.08 -6.43 19.66
C ASP A 139 8.22 -7.93 19.39
N HIS A 140 8.39 -8.29 18.11
CA HIS A 140 8.51 -9.68 17.69
C HIS A 140 9.96 -10.18 17.82
N ARG A 141 10.09 -11.50 18.06
CA ARG A 141 11.36 -12.23 18.01
C ARG A 141 11.20 -13.46 17.13
N SER A 142 12.25 -13.81 16.41
CA SER A 142 12.25 -15.01 15.58
C SER A 142 12.01 -16.25 16.43
N THR A 143 11.13 -17.13 15.97
CA THR A 143 10.94 -18.46 16.57
C THR A 143 11.90 -19.50 16.00
N THR A 144 12.56 -19.19 14.88
CA THR A 144 13.43 -20.09 14.13
C THR A 144 14.91 -19.78 14.36
N TYR A 145 15.27 -18.50 14.60
CA TYR A 145 16.65 -18.03 14.64
C TYR A 145 17.00 -17.43 16.02
N ASP A 146 17.12 -18.30 17.01
CA ASP A 146 17.62 -18.01 18.37
C ASP A 146 17.04 -16.74 19.01
N GLY A 147 15.73 -16.53 18.82
CA GLY A 147 15.07 -15.34 19.38
C GLY A 147 15.57 -14.00 18.83
N ALA A 148 16.18 -13.98 17.65
CA ALA A 148 16.68 -12.74 17.05
C ALA A 148 15.61 -11.64 17.01
N PRO A 149 15.93 -10.39 17.41
CA PRO A 149 14.97 -9.30 17.43
C PRO A 149 14.47 -8.97 16.02
N MET A 150 13.15 -8.88 15.88
CA MET A 150 12.44 -8.51 14.65
C MET A 150 11.43 -7.39 14.97
N PRO A 151 11.89 -6.18 15.40
CA PRO A 151 10.97 -5.12 15.79
C PRO A 151 10.12 -4.65 14.60
N TYR A 152 8.88 -4.24 14.88
CA TYR A 152 7.93 -3.72 13.89
C TYR A 152 7.66 -4.70 12.74
N THR A 153 7.52 -5.97 13.04
CA THR A 153 7.26 -7.04 12.08
C THR A 153 5.91 -6.87 11.40
N LEU A 154 5.93 -6.92 10.07
CA LEU A 154 4.79 -7.08 9.20
C LEU A 154 4.85 -8.49 8.60
N ARG A 155 4.03 -9.41 9.09
CA ARG A 155 4.00 -10.80 8.64
C ARG A 155 3.27 -10.90 7.30
N LEU A 156 3.89 -11.55 6.31
CA LEU A 156 3.37 -11.66 4.96
C LEU A 156 2.86 -13.06 4.62
N THR A 157 3.49 -14.09 5.17
CA THR A 157 3.15 -15.50 4.86
C THR A 157 2.91 -16.32 6.12
N ALA A 158 2.25 -17.45 5.98
CA ALA A 158 1.97 -18.35 7.10
C ALA A 158 3.25 -18.99 7.68
N ASP A 159 4.23 -19.26 6.83
CA ASP A 159 5.53 -19.83 7.18
C ASP A 159 6.53 -18.79 7.74
N GLY A 160 6.14 -17.51 7.82
CA GLY A 160 6.87 -16.52 8.61
C GLY A 160 7.65 -15.46 7.83
N VAL A 161 7.63 -15.45 6.50
CA VAL A 161 8.25 -14.36 5.72
C VAL A 161 7.63 -13.03 6.14
N SER A 162 8.47 -12.06 6.43
CA SER A 162 8.07 -10.80 7.05
C SER A 162 8.94 -9.64 6.59
N ILE A 163 8.42 -8.40 6.72
CA ILE A 163 9.24 -7.18 6.73
C ILE A 163 9.45 -6.79 8.18
N HIS A 164 10.68 -6.49 8.59
CA HIS A 164 10.97 -6.11 9.98
C HIS A 164 12.16 -5.18 10.11
N GLY A 165 12.27 -4.49 11.23
CA GLY A 165 13.44 -3.70 11.58
C GLY A 165 14.68 -4.56 11.71
N SER A 166 15.77 -4.12 11.08
CA SER A 166 17.07 -4.78 11.05
C SER A 166 18.21 -3.77 11.08
N ASN A 167 19.40 -4.27 11.41
CA ASN A 167 20.63 -3.54 11.22
C ASN A 167 21.10 -3.70 9.76
N VAL A 168 20.63 -2.83 8.88
CA VAL A 168 20.89 -2.90 7.44
C VAL A 168 22.31 -2.44 7.15
N ARG A 169 23.20 -3.40 6.85
CA ARG A 169 24.63 -3.19 6.55
C ARG A 169 25.07 -4.01 5.35
N TRP A 170 26.10 -3.53 4.67
CA TRP A 170 26.77 -4.30 3.62
C TRP A 170 27.25 -5.67 4.13
N GLY A 171 27.13 -6.69 3.31
CA GLY A 171 27.57 -8.06 3.63
C GLY A 171 26.61 -8.85 4.51
N PHE A 172 25.46 -8.29 4.90
CA PHE A 172 24.41 -8.99 5.64
C PHE A 172 23.27 -9.39 4.71
N ALA A 173 22.61 -10.48 5.04
CA ALA A 173 21.40 -10.98 4.38
C ALA A 173 20.43 -11.51 5.45
N THR A 174 19.22 -11.83 5.03
CA THR A 174 18.22 -12.48 5.88
C THR A 174 18.03 -13.94 5.47
N HIS A 175 17.10 -14.63 6.12
CA HIS A 175 16.69 -15.99 5.77
C HIS A 175 15.27 -15.95 5.15
N GLY A 176 15.11 -15.15 4.09
CA GLY A 176 13.86 -14.97 3.36
C GLY A 176 13.03 -13.75 3.73
N CYS A 177 13.23 -13.15 4.90
CA CYS A 177 12.58 -11.89 5.28
C CYS A 177 13.13 -10.68 4.53
N VAL A 178 12.44 -9.54 4.63
CA VAL A 178 12.92 -8.24 4.19
C VAL A 178 13.31 -7.41 5.42
N GLY A 179 14.62 -7.20 5.60
CA GLY A 179 15.16 -6.36 6.67
C GLY A 179 15.24 -4.90 6.23
N VAL A 180 14.70 -3.99 7.03
CA VAL A 180 14.73 -2.54 6.78
C VAL A 180 15.32 -1.80 7.98
N PRO A 181 15.85 -0.57 7.83
CA PRO A 181 16.31 0.22 8.98
C PRO A 181 15.21 0.33 10.04
N THR A 182 15.53 0.11 11.32
CA THR A 182 14.52 0.03 12.39
C THR A 182 13.66 1.31 12.48
N ALA A 183 14.26 2.49 12.26
CA ALA A 183 13.52 3.74 12.23
C ALA A 183 12.54 3.84 11.06
N PHE A 184 12.89 3.27 9.91
CA PHE A 184 11.97 3.13 8.79
C PHE A 184 10.86 2.12 9.09
N ALA A 185 11.22 0.96 9.69
CA ALA A 185 10.25 -0.08 10.08
C ALA A 185 9.15 0.48 10.99
N ALA A 186 9.51 1.33 11.97
CA ALA A 186 8.54 2.00 12.84
C ALA A 186 7.54 2.86 12.04
N LYS A 187 8.04 3.69 11.13
CA LYS A 187 7.19 4.54 10.26
C LYS A 187 6.29 3.73 9.33
N LEU A 188 6.85 2.69 8.72
CA LEU A 188 6.10 1.75 7.88
C LEU A 188 5.01 1.06 8.67
N PHE A 189 5.34 0.57 9.87
CA PHE A 189 4.40 -0.09 10.77
C PHE A 189 3.20 0.80 11.09
N ASP A 190 3.42 2.10 11.33
CA ASP A 190 2.34 3.05 11.62
C ASP A 190 1.52 3.43 10.38
N ALA A 191 2.13 3.37 9.19
CA ALA A 191 1.50 3.79 7.94
C ALA A 191 0.58 2.74 7.31
N VAL A 192 0.78 1.46 7.64
CA VAL A 192 0.04 0.33 7.04
C VAL A 192 -0.88 -0.37 8.05
N LYS A 193 -1.84 -1.12 7.54
CA LYS A 193 -2.75 -1.97 8.33
C LYS A 193 -2.76 -3.41 7.80
N ASN A 194 -3.33 -4.33 8.59
CA ASN A 194 -3.60 -5.68 8.13
C ASN A 194 -4.46 -5.67 6.86
N GLY A 195 -4.11 -6.50 5.89
CA GLY A 195 -4.73 -6.55 4.58
C GLY A 195 -4.16 -5.59 3.55
N ASP A 196 -3.36 -4.59 3.93
CA ASP A 196 -2.61 -3.79 2.95
C ASP A 196 -1.61 -4.71 2.21
N GLU A 197 -1.42 -4.45 0.93
CA GLU A 197 -0.67 -5.34 0.06
C GLU A 197 0.81 -4.95 -0.04
N VAL A 198 1.65 -5.97 -0.06
CA VAL A 198 3.07 -5.90 -0.37
C VAL A 198 3.32 -6.61 -1.69
N LEU A 199 3.80 -5.88 -2.70
CA LEU A 199 4.25 -6.41 -3.97
C LEU A 199 5.78 -6.61 -3.92
N ILE A 200 6.25 -7.84 -4.00
CA ILE A 200 7.68 -8.17 -4.04
C ILE A 200 8.05 -8.58 -5.46
N VAL A 201 8.95 -7.84 -6.08
CA VAL A 201 9.43 -8.07 -7.45
C VAL A 201 10.95 -8.28 -7.48
N ASN A 202 11.42 -8.95 -8.53
CA ASN A 202 12.82 -9.04 -8.86
C ASN A 202 13.03 -8.30 -10.19
N GLY A 203 13.05 -6.98 -10.12
CA GLY A 203 13.07 -6.09 -11.27
C GLY A 203 14.32 -6.20 -12.16
N PRO A 204 14.39 -5.48 -13.29
CA PRO A 204 15.57 -5.39 -14.10
C PRO A 204 16.72 -4.72 -13.31
N ARG A 205 17.96 -5.02 -13.69
CA ARG A 205 19.12 -4.37 -13.06
C ARG A 205 19.04 -2.86 -13.30
N PRO A 206 19.23 -2.02 -12.28
CA PRO A 206 19.35 -0.58 -12.46
C PRO A 206 20.42 -0.28 -13.50
N ARG A 207 20.14 0.59 -14.48
CA ARG A 207 21.16 1.04 -15.42
C ARG A 207 22.16 1.89 -14.64
N ASN A 208 23.44 1.54 -14.75
CA ASN A 208 24.49 2.41 -14.23
C ASN A 208 24.52 3.66 -15.12
N PRO A 209 24.33 4.89 -14.59
CA PRO A 209 24.36 6.10 -15.40
C PRO A 209 25.76 6.41 -16.00
N ALA A 210 26.77 5.60 -15.68
CA ALA A 210 28.16 5.75 -16.16
C ALA A 210 28.56 4.74 -17.26
N SER A 211 27.60 4.07 -17.90
CA SER A 211 27.87 3.16 -19.03
C SER A 211 27.31 3.72 -20.34
#